data_c06f449386af7da9164c7961f3ea9f6d
#
_entry.id   c06f449386af7da9164c7961f3ea9f6d
#
_cell.length_a   1.000
_cell.length_b   1.000
_cell.length_c   1.000
_cell.angle_alpha   90.00
_cell.angle_beta   90.00
_cell.angle_gamma   90.00
#
_symmetry.space_group_name_H-M   'P 1'
#
loop_
_entity.id
_entity.type
_entity.pdbx_description
1 polymer ?
#
loop_
_entity_poly.entity_id
_entity_poly.type
_entity_poly.pdbx_seq_one_letter_code
_entity_poly.pdbx_strand_id
1 'polypeptide(L)'
;MATSIPIRNRAKHTGSPRSRAKSNVAVVGGRIDLPWGVALRELTCIADHRGSLVELDRHSWHPDDVSVQWTLSRSAPDVLRGPHLHKQHADRLVVLDGELLIGLVDLRRDSATARLRSSFVLAPLHVLTIPPGVLHAFFSQTATTALNGTSHEFDPADDLEVRFDDPDLGLVWPTGAPLLSPRDDDAPTLTVLLERCTAAGLRVIDPPR
;
A
#
# COMPACT_ATOMS: atom_id res chain seq x y z
N MET A 1 9.21 -21.16 -46.05
CA MET A 1 9.56 -22.35 -45.22
C MET A 1 9.84 -21.84 -43.81
N ALA A 2 8.92 -22.06 -42.89
CA ALA A 2 9.04 -21.61 -41.52
C ALA A 2 9.53 -22.80 -40.66
N THR A 3 10.70 -22.66 -40.07
CA THR A 3 11.32 -23.66 -39.19
C THR A 3 10.79 -23.48 -37.78
N SER A 4 10.00 -24.44 -37.29
CA SER A 4 9.51 -24.47 -35.91
C SER A 4 10.61 -24.94 -34.96
N ILE A 5 10.83 -24.18 -33.87
CA ILE A 5 11.72 -24.56 -32.77
C ILE A 5 10.88 -25.33 -31.73
N PRO A 6 11.27 -26.51 -31.29
CA PRO A 6 10.53 -27.28 -30.31
C PRO A 6 10.77 -26.75 -28.87
N ILE A 7 9.68 -26.43 -28.17
CA ILE A 7 9.70 -26.11 -26.74
C ILE A 7 9.84 -27.42 -25.96
N ARG A 8 10.93 -27.60 -25.22
CA ARG A 8 11.10 -28.70 -24.27
C ARG A 8 10.44 -28.37 -22.93
N ASN A 9 9.34 -29.07 -22.62
CA ASN A 9 8.76 -29.16 -21.28
C ASN A 9 9.62 -30.08 -20.38
N ARG A 10 10.08 -29.54 -19.23
CA ARG A 10 10.44 -30.26 -17.99
C ARG A 10 10.63 -29.21 -16.88
N ALA A 11 10.08 -29.31 -15.70
CA ALA A 11 9.91 -30.38 -14.73
C ALA A 11 8.79 -30.10 -13.73
N LYS A 12 8.12 -31.15 -13.27
CA LYS A 12 7.20 -31.15 -12.14
C LYS A 12 7.99 -30.89 -10.85
N HIS A 13 7.72 -29.81 -10.16
CA HIS A 13 8.13 -29.65 -8.76
C HIS A 13 6.94 -29.89 -7.84
N THR A 14 6.91 -31.06 -7.23
CA THR A 14 6.10 -31.36 -6.05
C THR A 14 6.79 -30.73 -4.85
N GLY A 15 6.32 -29.59 -4.40
CA GLY A 15 6.79 -28.89 -3.20
C GLY A 15 5.65 -28.80 -2.19
N SER A 16 5.83 -29.47 -1.04
CA SER A 16 5.05 -29.40 0.19
C SER A 16 4.74 -27.97 0.63
N PRO A 17 3.60 -27.69 1.30
CA PRO A 17 3.26 -26.35 1.78
C PRO A 17 4.25 -25.94 2.89
N ARG A 18 5.18 -25.08 2.55
CA ARG A 18 6.08 -24.45 3.52
C ARG A 18 5.31 -23.45 4.37
N SER A 19 5.43 -23.60 5.67
CA SER A 19 4.95 -22.74 6.74
C SER A 19 5.06 -21.26 6.37
N ARG A 20 3.98 -20.51 6.64
CA ARG A 20 3.93 -19.04 6.60
C ARG A 20 5.12 -18.46 7.38
N ALA A 21 6.18 -18.12 6.69
CA ALA A 21 7.26 -17.32 7.25
C ALA A 21 6.70 -15.93 7.54
N LYS A 22 6.78 -15.51 8.82
CA LYS A 22 6.61 -14.10 9.20
C LYS A 22 7.68 -13.32 8.45
N SER A 23 7.28 -12.45 7.54
CA SER A 23 8.21 -11.60 6.80
C SER A 23 8.85 -10.61 7.78
N ASN A 24 10.05 -10.93 8.24
CA ASN A 24 10.91 -9.95 8.91
C ASN A 24 11.43 -9.02 7.81
N VAL A 25 10.79 -7.88 7.60
CA VAL A 25 11.29 -6.86 6.70
C VAL A 25 12.25 -5.98 7.47
N ALA A 26 13.50 -5.94 7.05
CA ALA A 26 14.47 -4.97 7.53
C ALA A 26 14.12 -3.63 6.89
N VAL A 27 13.57 -2.73 7.69
CA VAL A 27 13.42 -1.32 7.34
C VAL A 27 14.52 -0.55 8.06
N VAL A 28 14.94 0.57 7.50
CA VAL A 28 15.90 1.45 8.17
C VAL A 28 15.32 1.83 9.54
N GLY A 29 15.80 1.18 10.62
CA GLY A 29 15.39 1.51 11.99
C GLY A 29 14.84 0.37 12.85
N GLY A 30 14.57 -0.85 12.36
CA GLY A 30 14.11 -1.96 13.20
C GLY A 30 12.94 -2.78 12.65
N ARG A 31 12.38 -3.64 13.51
CA ARG A 31 11.20 -4.45 13.21
C ARG A 31 9.95 -3.56 13.19
N ILE A 32 9.19 -3.62 12.09
CA ILE A 32 7.88 -2.94 11.97
C ILE A 32 6.78 -3.96 12.18
N ASP A 33 5.82 -3.62 13.04
CA ASP A 33 4.57 -4.34 13.14
C ASP A 33 3.60 -3.74 12.09
N LEU A 34 3.15 -4.58 11.15
CA LEU A 34 2.24 -4.18 10.07
C LEU A 34 0.82 -4.63 10.39
N PRO A 35 -0.22 -3.86 9.98
CA PRO A 35 -1.60 -4.29 10.02
C PRO A 35 -1.81 -5.65 9.35
N TRP A 36 -2.72 -6.45 9.86
CA TRP A 36 -3.02 -7.78 9.31
C TRP A 36 -3.35 -7.69 7.81
N GLY A 37 -2.68 -8.53 7.03
CA GLY A 37 -2.84 -8.56 5.56
C GLY A 37 -2.01 -7.52 4.82
N VAL A 38 -1.43 -6.52 5.47
CA VAL A 38 -0.40 -5.67 4.85
C VAL A 38 0.84 -6.51 4.62
N ALA A 39 1.40 -6.41 3.43
CA ALA A 39 2.63 -7.12 3.07
C ALA A 39 3.64 -6.16 2.43
N LEU A 40 4.89 -6.30 2.82
CA LEU A 40 6.01 -5.62 2.20
C LEU A 40 6.91 -6.69 1.56
N ARG A 41 7.17 -6.54 0.26
CA ARG A 41 8.00 -7.44 -0.53
C ARG A 41 9.17 -6.69 -1.12
N GLU A 42 10.37 -7.19 -0.91
CA GLU A 42 11.55 -6.76 -1.65
C GLU A 42 11.52 -7.33 -3.08
N LEU A 43 11.86 -6.49 -4.06
CA LEU A 43 11.93 -6.85 -5.48
C LEU A 43 13.37 -7.16 -5.87
N THR A 44 13.52 -8.16 -6.73
CA THR A 44 14.84 -8.52 -7.25
C THR A 44 15.19 -7.68 -8.47
N CYS A 45 16.29 -6.94 -8.38
CA CYS A 45 16.89 -6.24 -9.50
C CYS A 45 17.87 -7.18 -10.22
N ILE A 46 17.64 -7.43 -11.52
CA ILE A 46 18.52 -8.21 -12.39
C ILE A 46 19.27 -7.21 -13.27
N ALA A 47 20.58 -7.10 -13.08
CA ALA A 47 21.43 -6.15 -13.81
C ALA A 47 22.45 -6.87 -14.70
N ASP A 48 22.70 -6.29 -15.89
CA ASP A 48 23.77 -6.68 -16.82
C ASP A 48 24.37 -5.44 -17.51
N HIS A 49 25.24 -5.64 -18.52
CA HIS A 49 25.88 -4.54 -19.25
C HIS A 49 24.91 -3.63 -20.03
N ARG A 50 23.65 -3.97 -20.18
CA ARG A 50 22.60 -3.18 -20.83
C ARG A 50 21.81 -2.32 -19.86
N GLY A 51 21.91 -2.56 -18.53
CA GLY A 51 21.16 -1.91 -17.47
C GLY A 51 20.53 -2.89 -16.51
N SER A 52 19.31 -2.61 -16.02
CA SER A 52 18.63 -3.44 -15.05
C SER A 52 17.17 -3.69 -15.41
N LEU A 53 16.65 -4.81 -14.89
CA LEU A 53 15.26 -5.22 -15.02
C LEU A 53 14.73 -5.61 -13.65
N VAL A 54 13.51 -5.15 -13.32
CA VAL A 54 12.81 -5.49 -12.09
C VAL A 54 11.38 -5.90 -12.46
N GLU A 55 10.95 -7.06 -11.99
CA GLU A 55 9.55 -7.46 -12.07
C GLU A 55 8.78 -6.81 -10.92
N LEU A 56 7.78 -5.98 -11.23
CA LEU A 56 7.04 -5.21 -10.24
C LEU A 56 5.84 -5.99 -9.68
N ASP A 57 5.20 -6.83 -10.52
CA ASP A 57 4.02 -7.61 -10.14
C ASP A 57 3.94 -8.90 -10.95
N ARG A 58 3.36 -9.93 -10.35
CA ARG A 58 2.98 -11.19 -11.01
C ARG A 58 1.63 -11.64 -10.48
N HIS A 59 0.73 -12.04 -11.36
CA HIS A 59 -0.53 -12.66 -10.97
C HIS A 59 -0.37 -13.79 -9.93
N SER A 60 0.67 -14.62 -10.08
CA SER A 60 0.95 -15.71 -9.14
C SER A 60 1.33 -15.27 -7.72
N TRP A 61 1.65 -14.01 -7.51
CA TRP A 61 1.91 -13.44 -6.18
C TRP A 61 0.62 -13.09 -5.44
N HIS A 62 -0.46 -12.83 -6.18
CA HIS A 62 -1.77 -12.40 -5.69
C HIS A 62 -2.89 -13.04 -6.54
N PRO A 63 -3.03 -14.39 -6.54
CA PRO A 63 -3.93 -15.08 -7.47
C PRO A 63 -5.40 -14.71 -7.28
N ASP A 64 -5.79 -14.34 -6.06
CA ASP A 64 -7.16 -13.99 -5.71
C ASP A 64 -7.43 -12.47 -5.73
N ASP A 65 -6.40 -11.65 -6.06
CA ASP A 65 -6.48 -10.20 -5.92
C ASP A 65 -5.52 -9.50 -6.92
N VAL A 66 -5.88 -9.55 -8.19
CA VAL A 66 -5.05 -9.04 -9.31
C VAL A 66 -5.19 -7.53 -9.43
N SER A 67 -4.10 -6.83 -9.74
CA SER A 67 -4.18 -5.40 -10.09
C SER A 67 -4.82 -5.22 -11.46
N VAL A 68 -5.96 -4.54 -11.52
CA VAL A 68 -6.72 -4.25 -12.75
C VAL A 68 -6.47 -2.87 -13.31
N GLN A 69 -6.03 -1.92 -12.45
CA GLN A 69 -5.66 -0.57 -12.84
C GLN A 69 -4.29 -0.20 -12.27
N TRP A 70 -3.49 0.52 -13.06
CA TRP A 70 -2.20 1.06 -12.63
C TRP A 70 -2.17 2.57 -12.82
N THR A 71 -1.76 3.27 -11.77
CA THR A 71 -1.62 4.73 -11.75
C THR A 71 -0.16 5.10 -11.50
N LEU A 72 0.42 5.93 -12.35
CA LEU A 72 1.73 6.55 -12.15
C LEU A 72 1.53 7.90 -11.45
N SER A 73 2.16 8.09 -10.31
CA SER A 73 2.19 9.37 -9.61
C SER A 73 3.61 9.95 -9.59
N ARG A 74 3.68 11.28 -9.75
CA ARG A 74 4.89 12.07 -9.47
C ARG A 74 4.53 13.10 -8.42
N SER A 75 5.32 13.17 -7.36
CA SER A 75 5.07 14.07 -6.24
C SER A 75 6.32 14.91 -6.00
N ALA A 76 6.14 16.23 -5.79
CA ALA A 76 7.18 17.08 -5.27
C ALA A 76 7.49 16.72 -3.80
N PRO A 77 8.61 17.19 -3.24
CA PRO A 77 8.81 17.11 -1.79
C PRO A 77 7.63 17.76 -1.04
N ASP A 78 7.36 17.28 0.17
CA ASP A 78 6.31 17.72 1.08
C ASP A 78 4.86 17.44 0.60
N VAL A 79 4.66 16.76 -0.52
CA VAL A 79 3.32 16.27 -0.93
C VAL A 79 2.89 15.14 -0.02
N LEU A 80 1.70 15.25 0.56
CA LEU A 80 1.00 14.18 1.26
C LEU A 80 -0.24 13.76 0.46
N ARG A 81 -0.38 12.48 0.20
CA ARG A 81 -1.55 11.85 -0.42
C ARG A 81 -2.30 11.03 0.62
N GLY A 82 -3.57 11.35 0.82
CA GLY A 82 -4.39 10.77 1.89
C GLY A 82 -4.26 11.54 3.22
N PRO A 83 -4.69 10.93 4.35
CA PRO A 83 -5.04 9.49 4.55
C PRO A 83 -6.33 9.07 3.85
N HIS A 84 -6.24 7.93 3.13
CA HIS A 84 -7.37 7.32 2.41
C HIS A 84 -7.73 5.95 3.00
N LEU A 85 -9.00 5.60 2.90
CA LEU A 85 -9.55 4.30 3.26
C LEU A 85 -10.32 3.73 2.09
N HIS A 86 -9.93 2.58 1.60
CA HIS A 86 -10.67 1.84 0.58
C HIS A 86 -11.49 0.72 1.21
N LYS A 87 -12.76 0.63 0.80
CA LYS A 87 -13.69 -0.37 1.35
C LYS A 87 -13.56 -1.72 0.68
N GLN A 88 -13.19 -1.74 -0.61
CA GLN A 88 -13.24 -2.91 -1.47
C GLN A 88 -11.90 -3.25 -2.11
N HIS A 89 -11.12 -2.26 -2.56
CA HIS A 89 -9.91 -2.56 -3.28
C HIS A 89 -8.66 -2.60 -2.39
N ALA A 90 -7.71 -3.40 -2.83
CA ALA A 90 -6.35 -3.42 -2.30
C ALA A 90 -5.44 -2.57 -3.18
N ASP A 91 -4.46 -1.92 -2.54
CA ASP A 91 -3.39 -1.18 -3.20
C ASP A 91 -2.09 -1.96 -3.25
N ARG A 92 -1.32 -1.74 -4.32
CA ARG A 92 0.06 -2.22 -4.49
C ARG A 92 0.96 -1.06 -4.89
N LEU A 93 1.54 -0.45 -3.88
CA LEU A 93 2.41 0.72 -4.05
C LEU A 93 3.85 0.28 -4.29
N VAL A 94 4.44 0.78 -5.38
CA VAL A 94 5.85 0.58 -5.74
C VAL A 94 6.50 1.93 -5.89
N VAL A 95 7.54 2.21 -5.11
CA VAL A 95 8.39 3.39 -5.33
C VAL A 95 9.41 3.08 -6.41
N LEU A 96 9.42 3.88 -7.48
CA LEU A 96 10.39 3.76 -8.58
C LEU A 96 11.61 4.65 -8.35
N ASP A 97 11.38 5.84 -7.77
CA ASP A 97 12.43 6.82 -7.46
C ASP A 97 12.00 7.68 -6.28
N GLY A 98 12.96 8.12 -5.44
CA GLY A 98 12.72 8.86 -4.21
C GLY A 98 12.32 7.96 -3.04
N GLU A 99 11.71 8.55 -2.00
CA GLU A 99 11.31 7.87 -0.77
C GLU A 99 9.96 8.39 -0.29
N LEU A 100 9.10 7.47 0.15
CA LEU A 100 7.80 7.79 0.78
C LEU A 100 7.81 7.42 2.26
N LEU A 101 7.47 8.36 3.13
CA LEU A 101 7.06 8.02 4.48
C LEU A 101 5.61 7.51 4.42
N ILE A 102 5.41 6.28 4.83
CA ILE A 102 4.13 5.59 4.86
C ILE A 102 3.53 5.73 6.26
N GLY A 103 2.25 6.08 6.34
CA GLY A 103 1.44 5.97 7.54
C GLY A 103 0.30 4.98 7.31
N LEU A 104 0.10 4.04 8.24
CA LEU A 104 -0.95 3.03 8.19
C LEU A 104 -1.72 3.00 9.51
N VAL A 105 -3.05 2.83 9.44
CA VAL A 105 -3.91 2.58 10.61
C VAL A 105 -4.92 1.47 10.26
N ASP A 106 -4.95 0.40 11.04
CA ASP A 106 -5.95 -0.66 10.86
C ASP A 106 -7.29 -0.25 11.46
N LEU A 107 -8.24 0.12 10.61
CA LEU A 107 -9.58 0.54 11.04
C LEU A 107 -10.60 -0.60 11.08
N ARG A 108 -10.23 -1.83 10.73
CA ARG A 108 -11.12 -3.00 10.74
C ARG A 108 -11.36 -3.49 12.16
N ARG A 109 -12.62 -3.52 12.60
CA ARG A 109 -13.00 -3.92 13.97
C ARG A 109 -12.58 -5.34 14.32
N ASP A 110 -12.71 -6.27 13.38
CA ASP A 110 -12.46 -7.70 13.60
C ASP A 110 -11.04 -8.13 13.22
N SER A 111 -10.17 -7.19 12.91
CA SER A 111 -8.78 -7.49 12.61
C SER A 111 -8.02 -7.87 13.88
N ALA A 112 -7.10 -8.84 13.75
CA ALA A 112 -6.16 -9.18 14.84
C ALA A 112 -5.24 -8.00 15.23
N THR A 113 -5.17 -6.99 14.37
CA THR A 113 -4.36 -5.77 14.55
C THR A 113 -5.22 -4.50 14.57
N ALA A 114 -6.51 -4.62 14.94
CA ALA A 114 -7.39 -3.46 15.04
C ALA A 114 -6.72 -2.32 15.85
N ARG A 115 -6.78 -1.10 15.34
CA ARG A 115 -6.12 0.11 15.89
C ARG A 115 -4.59 0.15 15.79
N LEU A 116 -3.94 -0.86 15.24
CA LEU A 116 -2.49 -0.81 15.02
C LEU A 116 -2.15 0.35 14.08
N ARG A 117 -1.14 1.11 14.47
CA ARG A 117 -0.53 2.19 13.68
C ARG A 117 0.87 1.79 13.30
N SER A 118 1.27 2.11 12.08
CA SER A 118 2.62 1.87 11.59
C SER A 118 3.09 3.05 10.77
N SER A 119 4.34 3.45 10.96
CA SER A 119 4.99 4.45 10.12
C SER A 119 6.39 3.98 9.76
N PHE A 120 6.73 4.07 8.48
CA PHE A 120 8.05 3.65 7.98
C PHE A 120 8.35 4.29 6.61
N VAL A 121 9.61 4.31 6.24
CA VAL A 121 10.03 4.77 4.91
C VAL A 121 9.99 3.62 3.92
N LEU A 122 9.27 3.81 2.84
CA LEU A 122 9.24 2.91 1.68
C LEU A 122 10.22 3.43 0.63
N ALA A 123 11.29 2.70 0.43
CA ALA A 123 12.33 2.97 -0.57
C ALA A 123 12.06 2.22 -1.89
N PRO A 124 12.75 2.54 -3.00
CA PRO A 124 12.70 1.77 -4.24
C PRO A 124 12.97 0.28 -4.06
N LEU A 125 12.53 -0.52 -5.01
CA LEU A 125 12.64 -1.99 -5.02
C LEU A 125 11.83 -2.70 -3.92
N HIS A 126 10.76 -2.06 -3.44
CA HIS A 126 9.80 -2.70 -2.55
C HIS A 126 8.37 -2.49 -3.07
N VAL A 127 7.53 -3.51 -2.92
CA VAL A 127 6.07 -3.43 -3.11
C VAL A 127 5.40 -3.48 -1.75
N LEU A 128 4.60 -2.47 -1.45
CA LEU A 128 3.71 -2.45 -0.29
C LEU A 128 2.30 -2.82 -0.76
N THR A 129 1.78 -3.93 -0.27
CA THR A 129 0.37 -4.32 -0.48
C THR A 129 -0.46 -3.92 0.72
N ILE A 130 -1.54 -3.18 0.49
CA ILE A 130 -2.44 -2.67 1.53
C ILE A 130 -3.84 -3.21 1.26
N PRO A 131 -4.41 -4.05 2.15
CA PRO A 131 -5.75 -4.58 1.96
C PRO A 131 -6.84 -3.54 2.26
N PRO A 132 -8.09 -3.76 1.80
CA PRO A 132 -9.24 -2.94 2.17
C PRO A 132 -9.36 -2.77 3.69
N GLY A 133 -9.83 -1.59 4.13
CA GLY A 133 -10.05 -1.28 5.53
C GLY A 133 -8.81 -0.87 6.32
N VAL A 134 -7.62 -0.84 5.70
CA VAL A 134 -6.42 -0.23 6.26
C VAL A 134 -6.29 1.19 5.72
N LEU A 135 -6.48 2.19 6.60
CA LEU A 135 -6.23 3.58 6.29
C LEU A 135 -4.74 3.80 6.01
N HIS A 136 -4.43 4.56 4.97
CA HIS A 136 -3.04 4.79 4.57
C HIS A 136 -2.80 6.17 3.99
N ALA A 137 -1.59 6.68 4.17
CA ALA A 137 -1.14 7.93 3.60
C ALA A 137 0.34 7.83 3.19
N PHE A 138 0.72 8.63 2.19
CA PHE A 138 2.03 8.62 1.56
C PHE A 138 2.60 10.05 1.52
N PHE A 139 3.62 10.30 2.34
CA PHE A 139 4.31 11.59 2.37
C PHE A 139 5.63 11.51 1.59
N SER A 140 5.78 12.38 0.61
CA SER A 140 6.99 12.46 -0.24
C SER A 140 8.07 13.28 0.47
N GLN A 141 9.06 12.60 1.05
CA GLN A 141 10.20 13.26 1.70
C GLN A 141 11.13 13.93 0.69
N THR A 142 11.18 13.38 -0.51
CA THR A 142 11.91 13.90 -1.67
C THR A 142 10.98 13.92 -2.88
N ALA A 143 11.41 14.43 -4.02
CA ALA A 143 10.70 14.23 -5.27
C ALA A 143 10.57 12.71 -5.52
N THR A 144 9.34 12.23 -5.71
CA THR A 144 9.06 10.79 -5.75
C THR A 144 8.28 10.42 -7.00
N THR A 145 8.66 9.31 -7.61
CA THR A 145 7.89 8.62 -8.66
C THR A 145 7.45 7.27 -8.15
N ALA A 146 6.14 7.01 -8.16
CA ALA A 146 5.57 5.76 -7.69
C ALA A 146 4.49 5.24 -8.64
N LEU A 147 4.32 3.91 -8.66
CA LEU A 147 3.21 3.21 -9.28
C LEU A 147 2.29 2.69 -8.19
N ASN A 148 0.99 2.83 -8.38
CA ASN A 148 -0.03 2.18 -7.57
C ASN A 148 -0.91 1.30 -8.45
N GLY A 149 -0.90 -0.01 -8.18
CA GLY A 149 -1.82 -0.98 -8.77
C GLY A 149 -2.99 -1.19 -7.83
N THR A 150 -4.22 -1.16 -8.35
CA THR A 150 -5.45 -1.39 -7.56
C THR A 150 -6.19 -2.63 -8.04
N SER A 151 -6.80 -3.36 -7.11
CA SER A 151 -7.55 -4.59 -7.43
C SER A 151 -8.92 -4.34 -8.04
N HIS A 152 -9.39 -3.09 -8.03
CA HIS A 152 -10.60 -2.62 -8.69
C HIS A 152 -10.28 -1.33 -9.44
N GLU A 153 -11.07 -0.99 -10.44
CA GLU A 153 -10.99 0.32 -11.07
C GLU A 153 -11.40 1.42 -10.08
N PHE A 154 -10.88 2.62 -10.30
CA PHE A 154 -11.16 3.75 -9.43
C PHE A 154 -12.66 4.03 -9.34
N ASP A 155 -13.19 4.00 -8.12
CA ASP A 155 -14.54 4.40 -7.79
C ASP A 155 -14.49 5.44 -6.65
N PRO A 156 -14.93 6.69 -6.88
CA PRO A 156 -14.99 7.72 -5.84
C PRO A 156 -15.82 7.30 -4.61
N ALA A 157 -16.79 6.39 -4.78
CA ALA A 157 -17.59 5.88 -3.67
C ALA A 157 -16.84 4.89 -2.78
N ASP A 158 -15.76 4.28 -3.29
CA ASP A 158 -14.88 3.39 -2.53
C ASP A 158 -13.74 4.12 -1.82
N ASP A 159 -13.43 5.33 -2.25
CA ASP A 159 -12.26 6.10 -1.82
C ASP A 159 -12.68 7.15 -0.77
N LEU A 160 -12.48 6.84 0.51
CA LEU A 160 -12.83 7.68 1.65
C LEU A 160 -11.57 8.34 2.22
N GLU A 161 -11.72 9.55 2.75
CA GLU A 161 -10.63 10.37 3.27
C GLU A 161 -10.79 10.77 4.74
N VAL A 162 -9.66 11.07 5.38
CA VAL A 162 -9.57 11.69 6.71
C VAL A 162 -8.53 12.80 6.67
N ARG A 163 -8.75 13.88 7.42
CA ARG A 163 -7.73 14.95 7.55
C ARG A 163 -6.44 14.38 8.13
N PHE A 164 -5.32 14.78 7.54
CA PHE A 164 -4.00 14.21 7.85
C PHE A 164 -3.51 14.48 9.28
N ASP A 165 -3.96 15.59 9.87
CA ASP A 165 -3.58 16.10 11.18
C ASP A 165 -4.56 15.72 12.30
N ASP A 166 -5.49 14.79 12.02
CA ASP A 166 -6.40 14.29 13.05
C ASP A 166 -5.61 13.59 14.16
N PRO A 167 -5.70 14.07 15.43
CA PRO A 167 -4.89 13.54 16.52
C PRO A 167 -5.19 12.07 16.83
N ASP A 168 -6.39 11.61 16.53
CA ASP A 168 -6.83 10.24 16.78
C ASP A 168 -6.23 9.23 15.79
N LEU A 169 -5.67 9.70 14.67
CA LEU A 169 -4.86 8.85 13.79
C LEU A 169 -3.57 8.41 14.47
N GLY A 170 -2.96 9.28 15.28
CA GLY A 170 -1.67 9.03 15.93
C GLY A 170 -0.53 8.84 14.92
N LEU A 171 -0.66 9.41 13.72
CA LEU A 171 0.38 9.50 12.70
C LEU A 171 1.13 10.83 12.84
N VAL A 172 2.44 10.80 12.66
CA VAL A 172 3.30 12.00 12.76
C VAL A 172 3.96 12.22 11.41
N TRP A 173 3.83 13.42 10.89
CA TRP A 173 4.41 13.85 9.63
C TRP A 173 5.57 14.82 9.84
N PRO A 174 6.56 14.87 8.93
CA PRO A 174 7.73 15.76 9.05
C PRO A 174 7.39 17.25 9.07
N THR A 175 6.22 17.62 8.56
CA THR A 175 5.72 19.02 8.53
C THR A 175 4.26 19.07 8.96
N GLY A 176 3.88 20.19 9.60
CA GLY A 176 2.46 20.50 9.91
C GLY A 176 1.70 21.18 8.75
N ALA A 177 2.36 21.41 7.61
CA ALA A 177 1.78 22.06 6.44
C ALA A 177 2.22 21.37 5.14
N PRO A 178 1.82 20.10 4.92
CA PRO A 178 2.14 19.40 3.68
C PRO A 178 1.37 19.98 2.50
N LEU A 179 1.84 19.67 1.29
CA LEU A 179 1.11 20.00 0.07
C LEU A 179 0.01 18.95 -0.14
N LEU A 180 -1.24 19.40 -0.06
CA LEU A 180 -2.43 18.55 -0.18
C LEU A 180 -3.15 18.79 -1.51
N SER A 181 -3.94 17.82 -1.94
CA SER A 181 -5.01 18.06 -2.92
C SER A 181 -6.16 18.82 -2.27
N PRO A 182 -7.00 19.54 -3.04
CA PRO A 182 -8.21 20.17 -2.47
C PRO A 182 -9.11 19.17 -1.73
N ARG A 183 -9.18 17.94 -2.20
CA ARG A 183 -9.94 16.87 -1.57
C ARG A 183 -9.38 16.45 -0.21
N ASP A 184 -8.06 16.29 -0.11
CA ASP A 184 -7.41 15.90 1.14
C ASP A 184 -7.43 17.05 2.16
N ASP A 185 -7.41 18.30 1.70
CA ASP A 185 -7.49 19.50 2.55
C ASP A 185 -8.88 19.67 3.18
N ASP A 186 -9.95 19.34 2.43
CA ASP A 186 -11.35 19.36 2.88
C ASP A 186 -11.79 18.08 3.63
N ALA A 187 -10.86 17.16 3.88
CA ALA A 187 -11.18 15.86 4.45
C ALA A 187 -11.78 15.95 5.88
N PRO A 188 -12.77 15.09 6.23
CA PRO A 188 -13.39 15.07 7.54
C PRO A 188 -12.47 14.52 8.63
N THR A 189 -12.89 14.62 9.89
CA THR A 189 -12.22 13.97 11.02
C THR A 189 -12.40 12.45 10.97
N LEU A 190 -11.52 11.72 11.69
CA LEU A 190 -11.61 10.27 11.83
C LEU A 190 -12.97 9.84 12.41
N THR A 191 -13.49 10.56 13.41
CA THR A 191 -14.80 10.29 13.99
C THR A 191 -15.90 10.31 12.94
N VAL A 192 -15.95 11.36 12.10
CA VAL A 192 -16.95 11.49 11.02
C VAL A 192 -16.80 10.38 9.99
N LEU A 193 -15.56 10.00 9.63
CA LEU A 193 -15.33 8.86 8.73
C LEU A 193 -15.91 7.57 9.32
N LEU A 194 -15.59 7.24 10.58
CA LEU A 194 -16.02 6.01 11.25
C LEU A 194 -17.55 5.93 11.37
N GLU A 195 -18.22 7.05 11.65
CA GLU A 195 -19.68 7.15 11.67
C GLU A 195 -20.27 6.85 10.28
N ARG A 196 -19.73 7.45 9.21
CA ARG A 196 -20.14 7.19 7.82
C ARG A 196 -19.93 5.72 7.43
N CYS A 197 -18.78 5.14 7.76
CA CYS A 197 -18.49 3.74 7.53
C CYS A 197 -19.49 2.83 8.24
N THR A 198 -19.80 3.10 9.50
CA THR A 198 -20.75 2.32 10.31
C THR A 198 -22.17 2.43 9.73
N ALA A 199 -22.59 3.62 9.34
CA ALA A 199 -23.88 3.84 8.68
C ALA A 199 -24.01 3.11 7.34
N ALA A 200 -22.88 2.92 6.64
CA ALA A 200 -22.80 2.13 5.41
C ALA A 200 -22.65 0.61 5.66
N GLY A 201 -22.72 0.16 6.91
CA GLY A 201 -22.62 -1.26 7.28
C GLY A 201 -21.20 -1.82 7.31
N LEU A 202 -20.18 -0.97 7.24
CA LEU A 202 -18.77 -1.42 7.35
C LEU A 202 -18.41 -1.70 8.81
N ARG A 203 -17.67 -2.79 9.02
CA ARG A 203 -17.21 -3.19 10.35
C ARG A 203 -15.88 -2.52 10.70
N VAL A 204 -15.95 -1.22 10.99
CA VAL A 204 -14.82 -0.42 11.46
C VAL A 204 -14.77 -0.33 12.99
N ILE A 205 -13.61 0.11 13.52
CA ILE A 205 -13.42 0.38 14.95
C ILE A 205 -14.41 1.46 15.43
N ASP A 206 -14.73 1.46 16.73
CA ASP A 206 -15.53 2.53 17.31
C ASP A 206 -14.74 3.85 17.32
N PRO A 207 -15.42 5.01 17.16
CA PRO A 207 -14.81 6.32 17.32
C PRO A 207 -14.05 6.44 18.65
N PRO A 208 -13.00 7.26 18.72
CA PRO A 208 -12.35 7.61 19.96
C PRO A 208 -13.33 8.25 20.95
N ARG A 209 -13.12 8.03 22.26
CA ARG A 209 -13.94 8.62 23.33
C ARG A 209 -13.39 9.96 23.75
#